data_e6b17ae6b2df06c744c58055bd39ace5
#
_entry.id   e6b17ae6b2df06c744c58055bd39ace5
#
_cell.length_a   1.000
_cell.length_b   1.000
_cell.length_c   1.000
_cell.angle_alpha   90.00
_cell.angle_beta   90.00
_cell.angle_gamma   90.00
#
_symmetry.space_group_name_H-M   'P 1'
#
loop_
_entity.id
_entity.type
_entity.pdbx_description
1 polymer ?
#
loop_
_entity_poly.entity_id
_entity_poly.type
_entity_poly.pdbx_seq_one_letter_code
_entity_poly.pdbx_strand_id
1 'polypeptide(L)'
;MENRKIRNLEEGEDYLRASVEISSGLLMNQEYSMQLTLETDGGDAYYYTRVVSRSSTNTEEYVKFASDFAQKCMNKTSADSLATYLEPQASGARNFADISITSPLSDISWGNLSPQMSRAGVPVIKEINETTASVSLEYEISAVNENGGVEFYNVTDLYRMRYTESRIMLLDFERTTEQIFNPNLPVIGDTGLLLGVRDRNVAWMTDEEGGVVAFVQAGELWTYAPETGKFVKVFSFRRDDSRDSRDSSTEHGIKILRVEEAGNMDFMVYGYMSRGTHEVVCGVGIYHYNSDQNMIEENVFIPSTESGEFLKADLGTLSYVNGDGQLFLLMSGELFQINIAESTYEVLEKNISADE
;
A
#
# COMPACT_ATOMS: atom_id res chain seq x y z
N MET A 1 2.12 -21.67 -22.99
CA MET A 1 2.59 -21.40 -21.64
C MET A 1 3.87 -22.19 -21.47
N GLU A 2 5.00 -21.55 -21.18
CA GLU A 2 6.27 -22.23 -20.92
C GLU A 2 6.57 -22.10 -19.43
N ASN A 3 6.87 -23.21 -18.75
CA ASN A 3 7.21 -23.23 -17.34
C ASN A 3 8.69 -23.59 -17.21
N ARG A 4 9.48 -22.80 -16.49
CA ARG A 4 10.90 -23.02 -16.27
C ARG A 4 11.23 -22.95 -14.79
N LYS A 5 11.84 -24.01 -14.25
CA LYS A 5 12.35 -24.00 -12.88
C LYS A 5 13.77 -23.40 -12.86
N ILE A 6 13.96 -22.32 -12.10
CA ILE A 6 15.26 -21.66 -11.93
C ILE A 6 15.99 -22.38 -10.77
N ARG A 7 17.24 -22.76 -10.99
CA ARG A 7 18.05 -23.46 -10.00
C ARG A 7 19.36 -22.75 -9.65
N ASN A 8 19.78 -21.80 -10.49
CA ASN A 8 21.02 -21.05 -10.27
C ASN A 8 20.67 -19.74 -9.56
N LEU A 9 20.84 -19.76 -8.24
CA LEU A 9 20.69 -18.58 -7.39
C LEU A 9 22.10 -18.13 -6.99
N GLU A 10 22.33 -16.82 -7.07
CA GLU A 10 23.49 -16.14 -6.52
C GLU A 10 23.07 -15.54 -5.17
N GLU A 11 23.78 -15.88 -4.10
CA GLU A 11 23.55 -15.33 -2.78
C GLU A 11 24.35 -14.03 -2.60
N GLY A 12 23.68 -12.94 -2.28
CA GLY A 12 24.27 -11.72 -1.77
C GLY A 12 24.14 -11.65 -0.25
N GLU A 13 24.57 -10.55 0.35
CA GLU A 13 24.55 -10.38 1.81
C GLU A 13 23.12 -10.35 2.37
N ASP A 14 22.17 -9.71 1.65
CA ASP A 14 20.77 -9.57 2.04
C ASP A 14 19.77 -9.89 0.91
N TYR A 15 20.23 -10.56 -0.15
CA TYR A 15 19.35 -10.86 -1.29
C TYR A 15 19.77 -12.14 -2.02
N LEU A 16 18.81 -12.74 -2.72
CA LEU A 16 19.03 -13.79 -3.70
C LEU A 16 18.82 -13.21 -5.10
N ARG A 17 19.72 -13.53 -6.02
CA ARG A 17 19.60 -13.15 -7.42
C ARG A 17 19.42 -14.38 -8.30
N ALA A 18 18.41 -14.33 -9.17
CA ALA A 18 18.21 -15.32 -10.21
C ALA A 18 18.23 -14.67 -11.59
N SER A 19 18.81 -15.33 -12.57
CA SER A 19 18.78 -14.88 -13.96
C SER A 19 18.03 -15.89 -14.81
N VAL A 20 17.07 -15.40 -15.59
CA VAL A 20 16.28 -16.19 -16.52
C VAL A 20 16.52 -15.68 -17.92
N GLU A 21 17.01 -16.54 -18.81
CA GLU A 21 17.12 -16.21 -20.22
C GLU A 21 15.81 -16.53 -20.93
N ILE A 22 15.21 -15.51 -21.54
CA ILE A 22 14.03 -15.67 -22.42
C ILE A 22 14.54 -15.68 -23.87
N SER A 23 14.90 -16.87 -24.34
CA SER A 23 15.71 -17.04 -25.56
C SER A 23 14.87 -17.13 -26.87
N SER A 24 13.55 -17.25 -26.79
CA SER A 24 12.73 -17.40 -28.00
C SER A 24 11.26 -17.06 -27.79
N GLY A 25 10.56 -16.73 -28.86
CA GLY A 25 9.10 -16.60 -28.87
C GLY A 25 8.55 -15.22 -28.57
N LEU A 26 9.38 -14.23 -28.22
CA LEU A 26 8.92 -12.85 -28.05
C LEU A 26 8.77 -12.17 -29.42
N LEU A 27 7.57 -11.80 -29.75
CA LEU A 27 7.30 -10.98 -30.92
C LEU A 27 7.49 -9.50 -30.57
N MET A 28 8.02 -8.73 -31.53
CA MET A 28 8.19 -7.29 -31.35
C MET A 28 6.84 -6.61 -31.08
N ASN A 29 6.83 -5.70 -30.12
CA ASN A 29 5.65 -4.94 -29.69
C ASN A 29 4.49 -5.78 -29.13
N GLN A 30 4.74 -7.02 -28.75
CA GLN A 30 3.77 -7.85 -28.05
C GLN A 30 4.14 -7.95 -26.57
N GLU A 31 3.13 -7.86 -25.72
CA GLU A 31 3.22 -7.98 -24.27
C GLU A 31 2.90 -9.41 -23.83
N TYR A 32 3.66 -9.93 -22.89
CA TYR A 32 3.50 -11.26 -22.34
C TYR A 32 3.42 -11.17 -20.82
N SER A 33 2.44 -11.85 -20.23
CA SER A 33 2.38 -11.99 -18.79
C SER A 33 3.42 -13.02 -18.31
N MET A 34 4.11 -12.69 -17.22
CA MET A 34 5.05 -13.59 -16.55
C MET A 34 4.65 -13.71 -15.08
N GLN A 35 4.45 -14.94 -14.64
CA GLN A 35 4.26 -15.30 -13.25
C GLN A 35 5.58 -15.84 -12.71
N LEU A 36 6.02 -15.34 -11.57
CA LEU A 36 7.14 -15.84 -10.78
C LEU A 36 6.57 -16.52 -9.53
N THR A 37 6.93 -17.78 -9.31
CA THR A 37 6.56 -18.50 -8.09
C THR A 37 7.81 -18.72 -7.27
N LEU A 38 7.82 -18.23 -6.03
CA LEU A 38 8.83 -18.51 -5.03
C LEU A 38 8.32 -19.60 -4.10
N GLU A 39 8.97 -20.76 -4.14
CA GLU A 39 8.69 -21.85 -3.20
C GLU A 39 9.37 -21.50 -1.85
N THR A 40 8.60 -21.27 -0.80
CA THR A 40 9.09 -20.96 0.56
C THR A 40 8.59 -21.99 1.58
N ASP A 41 9.19 -22.01 2.77
CA ASP A 41 8.76 -22.90 3.85
C ASP A 41 7.34 -22.58 4.36
N GLY A 42 6.88 -21.34 4.17
CA GLY A 42 5.53 -20.88 4.54
C GLY A 42 4.46 -21.08 3.45
N GLY A 43 4.86 -21.54 2.26
CA GLY A 43 4.00 -21.71 1.08
C GLY A 43 4.58 -21.03 -0.16
N ASP A 44 3.83 -21.10 -1.25
CA ASP A 44 4.21 -20.48 -2.52
C ASP A 44 3.82 -19.00 -2.55
N ALA A 45 4.79 -18.13 -2.87
CA ALA A 45 4.55 -16.73 -3.13
C ALA A 45 4.50 -16.46 -4.63
N TYR A 46 3.50 -15.73 -5.08
CA TYR A 46 3.24 -15.45 -6.50
C TYR A 46 3.49 -13.98 -6.81
N TYR A 47 4.33 -13.72 -7.80
CA TYR A 47 4.59 -12.39 -8.33
C TYR A 47 4.25 -12.36 -9.81
N TYR A 48 3.71 -11.25 -10.25
CA TYR A 48 3.26 -11.06 -11.63
C TYR A 48 3.97 -9.86 -12.23
N THR A 49 4.46 -10.03 -13.45
CA THR A 49 5.04 -8.94 -14.24
C THR A 49 4.75 -9.16 -15.72
N ARG A 50 5.18 -8.21 -16.52
CA ARG A 50 5.02 -8.24 -17.96
C ARG A 50 6.37 -8.17 -18.63
N VAL A 51 6.49 -8.87 -19.75
CA VAL A 51 7.66 -8.84 -20.62
C VAL A 51 7.25 -8.32 -21.98
N VAL A 52 7.96 -7.33 -22.45
CA VAL A 52 7.72 -6.75 -23.78
C VAL A 52 9.06 -6.61 -24.51
N SER A 53 9.08 -6.98 -25.82
CA SER A 53 10.22 -6.76 -26.69
C SER A 53 9.95 -5.55 -27.58
N ARG A 54 10.80 -4.52 -27.48
CA ARG A 54 10.69 -3.28 -28.24
C ARG A 54 12.05 -2.84 -28.78
N SER A 55 12.05 -2.05 -29.85
CA SER A 55 13.28 -1.50 -30.43
C SER A 55 13.95 -0.48 -29.52
N SER A 56 13.16 0.28 -28.75
CA SER A 56 13.61 1.22 -27.71
C SER A 56 12.52 1.36 -26.66
N THR A 57 12.88 1.48 -25.40
CA THR A 57 11.97 1.66 -24.28
C THR A 57 12.24 2.93 -23.48
N ASN A 58 13.41 3.56 -23.65
CA ASN A 58 13.85 4.76 -22.90
C ASN A 58 13.67 4.60 -21.37
N THR A 59 13.89 3.39 -20.87
CA THR A 59 13.61 2.99 -19.49
C THR A 59 14.40 3.82 -18.49
N GLU A 60 15.70 4.03 -18.77
CA GLU A 60 16.59 4.78 -17.88
C GLU A 60 16.14 6.23 -17.73
N GLU A 61 15.71 6.85 -18.81
CA GLU A 61 15.23 8.24 -18.84
C GLU A 61 13.97 8.41 -18.00
N TYR A 62 13.02 7.46 -18.11
CA TYR A 62 11.78 7.49 -17.32
C TYR A 62 12.04 7.31 -15.83
N VAL A 63 12.83 6.30 -15.47
CA VAL A 63 13.19 6.02 -14.07
C VAL A 63 13.94 7.19 -13.46
N LYS A 64 14.91 7.75 -14.21
CA LYS A 64 15.67 8.92 -13.77
C LYS A 64 14.77 10.13 -13.59
N PHE A 65 13.85 10.40 -14.53
CA PHE A 65 12.92 11.53 -14.42
C PHE A 65 12.07 11.45 -13.15
N ALA A 66 11.48 10.30 -12.85
CA ALA A 66 10.65 10.10 -11.65
C ALA A 66 11.45 10.37 -10.36
N SER A 67 12.65 9.80 -10.26
CA SER A 67 13.54 10.03 -9.12
C SER A 67 13.97 11.50 -8.97
N ASP A 68 14.38 12.12 -10.06
CA ASP A 68 14.81 13.53 -10.08
C ASP A 68 13.64 14.47 -9.73
N PHE A 69 12.42 14.17 -10.20
CA PHE A 69 11.22 14.96 -9.91
C PHE A 69 10.90 14.91 -8.41
N ALA A 70 10.81 13.71 -7.83
CA ALA A 70 10.56 13.55 -6.39
C ALA A 70 11.61 14.28 -5.54
N GLN A 71 12.89 14.15 -5.88
CA GLN A 71 13.97 14.82 -5.17
C GLN A 71 13.90 16.35 -5.28
N LYS A 72 13.55 16.88 -6.45
CA LYS A 72 13.39 18.33 -6.66
C LYS A 72 12.23 18.89 -5.84
N CYS A 73 11.17 18.14 -5.63
CA CYS A 73 10.05 18.55 -4.79
C CYS A 73 10.47 18.85 -3.34
N MET A 74 11.53 18.19 -2.83
CA MET A 74 12.03 18.39 -1.46
C MET A 74 12.72 19.71 -1.25
N ASN A 75 13.13 20.42 -2.32
CA ASN A 75 13.86 21.67 -2.23
C ASN A 75 13.16 22.77 -3.03
N LYS A 76 12.71 23.82 -2.35
CA LYS A 76 11.94 24.93 -2.96
C LYS A 76 12.62 25.55 -4.18
N THR A 77 13.94 25.75 -4.11
CA THR A 77 14.71 26.39 -5.22
C THR A 77 14.80 25.48 -6.45
N SER A 78 14.98 24.18 -6.25
CA SER A 78 15.03 23.21 -7.37
C SER A 78 13.64 22.92 -7.93
N ALA A 79 12.59 23.01 -7.10
CA ALA A 79 11.21 22.79 -7.50
C ALA A 79 10.74 23.79 -8.58
N ASP A 80 11.27 25.00 -8.63
CA ASP A 80 10.92 26.01 -9.66
C ASP A 80 11.11 25.46 -11.09
N SER A 81 12.08 24.57 -11.29
CA SER A 81 12.32 23.94 -12.58
C SER A 81 11.20 22.97 -13.00
N LEU A 82 10.35 22.53 -12.07
CA LEU A 82 9.24 21.62 -12.32
C LEU A 82 8.03 22.33 -12.92
N ALA A 83 7.92 23.66 -12.78
CA ALA A 83 6.78 24.44 -13.27
C ALA A 83 6.49 24.21 -14.77
N THR A 84 7.50 23.86 -15.58
CA THR A 84 7.36 23.61 -17.02
C THR A 84 6.67 22.27 -17.34
N TYR A 85 6.47 21.40 -16.35
CA TYR A 85 5.83 20.10 -16.49
C TYR A 85 4.39 20.08 -15.95
N LEU A 86 3.97 21.16 -15.28
CA LEU A 86 2.72 21.23 -14.55
C LEU A 86 1.67 22.02 -15.32
N GLU A 87 0.40 21.71 -15.03
CA GLU A 87 -0.78 22.38 -15.61
C GLU A 87 -1.66 23.00 -14.49
N PRO A 88 -1.15 23.95 -13.67
CA PRO A 88 -1.83 24.39 -12.47
C PRO A 88 -3.18 25.03 -12.76
N GLN A 89 -4.20 24.62 -12.01
CA GLN A 89 -5.55 25.16 -12.06
C GLN A 89 -5.90 25.85 -10.74
N ALA A 90 -6.70 26.92 -10.82
CA ALA A 90 -7.12 27.69 -9.63
C ALA A 90 -7.95 26.88 -8.61
N SER A 91 -8.57 25.78 -9.04
CA SER A 91 -9.38 24.89 -8.23
C SER A 91 -8.64 23.64 -7.74
N GLY A 92 -7.32 23.56 -7.94
CA GLY A 92 -6.51 22.41 -7.50
C GLY A 92 -6.69 22.14 -6.01
N ALA A 93 -6.78 20.85 -5.63
CA ALA A 93 -6.93 20.43 -4.25
C ALA A 93 -5.79 21.00 -3.39
N ARG A 94 -6.14 21.57 -2.23
CA ARG A 94 -5.19 22.21 -1.31
C ARG A 94 -4.95 21.36 -0.08
N ASN A 95 -4.82 20.06 -0.26
CA ASN A 95 -4.38 19.17 0.80
C ASN A 95 -3.22 18.32 0.27
N PHE A 96 -2.36 17.85 1.16
CA PHE A 96 -1.24 17.03 0.76
C PHE A 96 -1.61 15.55 0.56
N ALA A 97 -2.84 15.15 0.91
CA ALA A 97 -3.29 13.77 0.72
C ALA A 97 -3.34 13.40 -0.75
N ASP A 98 -3.86 14.33 -1.59
CA ASP A 98 -4.04 14.10 -3.03
C ASP A 98 -3.52 15.30 -3.81
N ILE A 99 -2.41 15.12 -4.48
CA ILE A 99 -1.74 16.10 -5.36
C ILE A 99 -1.78 15.57 -6.79
N SER A 100 -2.04 16.44 -7.75
CA SER A 100 -2.05 16.08 -9.17
C SER A 100 -1.22 17.04 -10.02
N ILE A 101 -1.08 16.74 -11.30
CA ILE A 101 -0.41 17.60 -12.29
C ILE A 101 -1.03 19.01 -12.36
N THR A 102 -2.31 19.14 -11.95
CA THR A 102 -3.04 20.42 -11.93
C THR A 102 -2.89 21.20 -10.61
N SER A 103 -2.24 20.61 -9.62
CA SER A 103 -1.99 21.27 -8.33
C SER A 103 -0.98 22.39 -8.46
N PRO A 104 -1.05 23.44 -7.62
CA PRO A 104 -0.05 24.50 -7.57
C PRO A 104 1.34 23.94 -7.26
N LEU A 105 2.38 24.54 -7.84
CA LEU A 105 3.78 24.15 -7.56
C LEU A 105 4.12 24.23 -6.07
N SER A 106 3.53 25.18 -5.34
CA SER A 106 3.69 25.28 -3.88
C SER A 106 3.28 23.99 -3.17
N ASP A 107 2.17 23.38 -3.58
CA ASP A 107 1.63 22.19 -2.93
C ASP A 107 2.43 20.96 -3.36
N ILE A 108 2.80 20.85 -4.62
CA ILE A 108 3.70 19.81 -5.16
C ILE A 108 5.05 19.81 -4.44
N SER A 109 5.55 21.01 -4.07
CA SER A 109 6.80 21.18 -3.32
C SER A 109 6.59 21.31 -1.81
N TRP A 110 5.52 20.69 -1.28
CA TRP A 110 5.23 20.55 0.15
C TRP A 110 4.87 21.83 0.91
N GLY A 111 4.33 22.85 0.24
CA GLY A 111 3.82 24.07 0.89
C GLY A 111 4.81 24.69 1.87
N ASN A 112 4.44 24.78 3.14
CA ASN A 112 5.29 25.28 4.21
C ASN A 112 6.14 24.20 4.90
N LEU A 113 5.93 22.91 4.58
CA LEU A 113 6.76 21.84 5.10
C LEU A 113 8.19 21.93 4.52
N SER A 114 9.14 21.46 5.31
CA SER A 114 10.54 21.27 4.90
C SER A 114 10.88 19.79 5.04
N PRO A 115 10.34 18.94 4.16
CA PRO A 115 10.48 17.52 4.31
C PRO A 115 11.91 17.06 4.03
N GLN A 116 12.28 15.95 4.66
CA GLN A 116 13.48 15.19 4.38
C GLN A 116 13.08 13.77 4.00
N MET A 117 13.74 13.20 3.01
CA MET A 117 13.51 11.81 2.62
C MET A 117 14.10 10.90 3.70
N SER A 118 13.24 10.24 4.47
CA SER A 118 13.64 9.29 5.52
C SER A 118 13.91 7.91 4.95
N ARG A 119 13.19 7.52 3.88
CA ARG A 119 13.41 6.30 3.11
C ARG A 119 13.26 6.59 1.62
N ALA A 120 14.34 6.36 0.87
CA ALA A 120 14.30 6.51 -0.58
C ALA A 120 13.53 5.35 -1.23
N GLY A 121 12.70 5.68 -2.22
CA GLY A 121 11.99 4.71 -3.03
C GLY A 121 12.81 4.20 -4.21
N VAL A 122 12.41 3.04 -4.73
CA VAL A 122 12.89 2.50 -6.00
C VAL A 122 11.78 2.65 -7.03
N PRO A 123 12.00 3.38 -8.14
CA PRO A 123 10.99 3.52 -9.18
C PRO A 123 10.61 2.18 -9.80
N VAL A 124 9.30 1.92 -9.90
CA VAL A 124 8.73 0.72 -10.49
C VAL A 124 7.99 1.08 -11.78
N ILE A 125 8.35 0.45 -12.89
CA ILE A 125 7.66 0.65 -14.16
C ILE A 125 6.35 -0.16 -14.13
N LYS A 126 5.22 0.52 -14.12
CA LYS A 126 3.89 -0.09 -14.14
C LYS A 126 3.44 -0.40 -15.57
N GLU A 127 3.80 0.46 -16.52
CA GLU A 127 3.49 0.30 -17.94
C GLU A 127 4.62 0.91 -18.79
N ILE A 128 4.97 0.28 -19.90
CA ILE A 128 5.91 0.83 -20.86
C ILE A 128 5.47 0.56 -22.29
N ASN A 129 5.41 1.61 -23.09
CA ASN A 129 5.09 1.58 -24.51
C ASN A 129 6.27 2.17 -25.31
N GLU A 130 6.13 2.22 -26.63
CA GLU A 130 7.21 2.71 -27.52
C GLU A 130 7.65 4.13 -27.18
N THR A 131 6.69 5.00 -26.83
CA THR A 131 6.95 6.43 -26.53
C THR A 131 6.43 6.87 -25.18
N THR A 132 5.70 6.02 -24.45
CA THR A 132 5.09 6.39 -23.16
C THR A 132 5.42 5.35 -22.09
N ALA A 133 5.47 5.79 -20.85
CA ALA A 133 5.58 4.92 -19.68
C ALA A 133 4.81 5.47 -18.50
N SER A 134 4.37 4.57 -17.61
CA SER A 134 3.89 4.88 -16.27
C SER A 134 4.88 4.32 -15.25
N VAL A 135 5.29 5.16 -14.31
CA VAL A 135 6.25 4.82 -13.25
C VAL A 135 5.65 5.17 -11.91
N SER A 136 5.69 4.24 -10.96
CA SER A 136 5.33 4.46 -9.56
C SER A 136 6.60 4.61 -8.72
N LEU A 137 6.58 5.49 -7.72
CA LEU A 137 7.65 5.69 -6.77
C LEU A 137 7.07 5.81 -5.36
N GLU A 138 7.36 4.83 -4.51
CA GLU A 138 6.95 4.82 -3.11
C GLU A 138 8.14 5.17 -2.23
N TYR A 139 7.98 6.15 -1.34
CA TYR A 139 9.03 6.62 -0.46
C TYR A 139 8.44 7.16 0.86
N GLU A 140 9.31 7.40 1.84
CA GLU A 140 8.90 8.00 3.11
C GLU A 140 9.62 9.31 3.33
N ILE A 141 8.89 10.29 3.84
CA ILE A 141 9.44 11.57 4.26
C ILE A 141 9.19 11.82 5.75
N SER A 142 10.04 12.63 6.35
CA SER A 142 9.83 13.21 7.67
C SER A 142 9.81 14.72 7.59
N ALA A 143 9.00 15.36 8.45
CA ALA A 143 8.97 16.81 8.60
C ALA A 143 8.82 17.18 10.07
N VAL A 144 9.35 18.33 10.44
CA VAL A 144 9.16 18.90 11.78
C VAL A 144 7.94 19.82 11.73
N ASN A 145 6.94 19.55 12.61
CA ASN A 145 5.76 20.38 12.71
C ASN A 145 6.03 21.67 13.52
N GLU A 146 5.04 22.57 13.58
CA GLU A 146 5.13 23.86 14.27
C GLU A 146 5.43 23.74 15.77
N ASN A 147 5.11 22.59 16.39
CA ASN A 147 5.37 22.31 17.81
C ASN A 147 6.71 21.62 18.05
N GLY A 148 7.52 21.41 17.01
CA GLY A 148 8.82 20.74 17.10
C GLY A 148 8.74 19.20 17.09
N GLY A 149 7.56 18.63 16.93
CA GLY A 149 7.37 17.18 16.78
C GLY A 149 7.75 16.71 15.36
N VAL A 150 8.30 15.51 15.28
CA VAL A 150 8.64 14.89 13.99
C VAL A 150 7.46 14.04 13.51
N GLU A 151 7.02 14.32 12.31
CA GLU A 151 5.96 13.60 11.61
C GLU A 151 6.54 12.82 10.45
N PHE A 152 6.00 11.63 10.18
CA PHE A 152 6.39 10.76 9.08
C PHE A 152 5.22 10.55 8.14
N TYR A 153 5.53 10.42 6.85
CA TYR A 153 4.52 10.28 5.82
C TYR A 153 4.95 9.23 4.80
N ASN A 154 4.05 8.29 4.49
CA ASN A 154 4.16 7.45 3.31
C ASN A 154 3.70 8.25 2.10
N VAL A 155 4.47 8.20 1.04
CA VAL A 155 4.21 8.93 -0.20
C VAL A 155 4.29 7.98 -1.38
N THR A 156 3.28 8.01 -2.22
CA THR A 156 3.25 7.31 -3.50
C THR A 156 3.06 8.30 -4.62
N ASP A 157 4.04 8.42 -5.49
CA ASP A 157 3.99 9.22 -6.71
C ASP A 157 3.73 8.31 -7.92
N LEU A 158 2.81 8.67 -8.78
CA LEU A 158 2.54 8.05 -10.06
C LEU A 158 2.82 9.06 -11.17
N TYR A 159 3.69 8.67 -12.10
CA TYR A 159 4.10 9.48 -13.25
C TYR A 159 3.65 8.81 -14.54
N ARG A 160 2.89 9.50 -15.37
CA ARG A 160 2.65 9.12 -16.76
C ARG A 160 3.43 10.05 -17.67
N MET A 161 4.30 9.48 -18.49
CA MET A 161 5.30 10.24 -19.23
C MET A 161 5.31 9.85 -20.71
N ARG A 162 5.78 10.79 -21.53
CA ARG A 162 6.09 10.56 -22.95
C ARG A 162 7.52 10.98 -23.25
N TYR A 163 8.27 10.11 -23.88
CA TYR A 163 9.59 10.42 -24.41
C TYR A 163 9.46 11.14 -25.77
N THR A 164 10.21 12.21 -25.93
CA THR A 164 10.41 12.90 -27.21
C THR A 164 11.91 13.02 -27.45
N GLU A 165 12.32 13.25 -28.70
CA GLU A 165 13.76 13.42 -29.02
C GLU A 165 14.47 14.54 -28.24
N SER A 166 13.71 15.48 -27.68
CA SER A 166 14.25 16.63 -26.96
C SER A 166 14.13 16.56 -25.44
N ARG A 167 13.10 15.88 -24.92
CA ARG A 167 12.83 15.79 -23.46
C ARG A 167 11.75 14.77 -23.11
N ILE A 168 11.67 14.43 -21.82
CA ILE A 168 10.48 13.80 -21.22
C ILE A 168 9.38 14.85 -21.10
N MET A 169 8.17 14.49 -21.50
CA MET A 169 6.93 15.22 -21.25
C MET A 169 6.17 14.50 -20.15
N LEU A 170 5.83 15.20 -19.07
CA LEU A 170 4.90 14.69 -18.05
C LEU A 170 3.48 14.84 -18.61
N LEU A 171 2.77 13.74 -18.74
CA LEU A 171 1.38 13.70 -19.23
C LEU A 171 0.38 13.70 -18.10
N ASP A 172 0.77 13.08 -16.97
CA ASP A 172 0.00 13.04 -15.76
C ASP A 172 0.94 12.82 -14.57
N PHE A 173 0.53 13.34 -13.42
CA PHE A 173 1.20 13.18 -12.14
C PHE A 173 0.16 13.13 -11.04
N GLU A 174 0.25 12.11 -10.23
CA GLU A 174 -0.55 11.96 -9.01
C GLU A 174 0.38 11.65 -7.84
N ARG A 175 0.12 12.26 -6.70
CA ARG A 175 0.75 11.95 -5.42
C ARG A 175 -0.32 11.69 -4.39
N THR A 176 -0.23 10.55 -3.72
CA THR A 176 -0.96 10.29 -2.49
C THR A 176 0.00 10.35 -1.31
N THR A 177 -0.46 10.97 -0.22
CA THR A 177 0.33 11.11 1.00
C THR A 177 -0.51 10.70 2.19
N GLU A 178 0.02 9.82 3.01
CA GLU A 178 -0.63 9.38 4.24
C GLU A 178 0.32 9.53 5.42
N GLN A 179 -0.11 10.30 6.43
CA GLN A 179 0.66 10.50 7.65
C GLN A 179 0.64 9.24 8.50
N ILE A 180 1.81 8.80 8.95
CA ILE A 180 1.95 7.70 9.89
C ILE A 180 1.52 8.22 11.27
N PHE A 181 0.56 7.52 11.89
CA PHE A 181 0.02 7.96 13.17
C PHE A 181 1.05 7.85 14.29
N ASN A 182 1.19 8.92 15.07
CA ASN A 182 2.09 8.96 16.21
C ASN A 182 1.34 9.50 17.45
N PRO A 183 0.97 8.62 18.40
CA PRO A 183 0.21 9.01 19.59
C PRO A 183 1.00 9.91 20.57
N ASN A 184 2.31 10.07 20.39
CA ASN A 184 3.14 10.96 21.20
C ASN A 184 3.06 12.43 20.76
N LEU A 185 2.41 12.70 19.62
CA LEU A 185 2.10 14.06 19.18
C LEU A 185 0.76 14.53 19.79
N PRO A 186 0.46 15.82 19.77
CA PRO A 186 -0.82 16.35 20.24
C PRO A 186 -1.95 16.01 19.26
N VAL A 187 -2.37 14.74 19.27
CA VAL A 187 -3.38 14.18 18.35
C VAL A 187 -4.82 14.24 18.87
N ILE A 188 -5.01 14.68 20.13
CA ILE A 188 -6.34 14.87 20.73
C ILE A 188 -6.71 16.34 20.57
N GLY A 189 -7.74 16.61 19.76
CA GLY A 189 -8.31 17.93 19.58
C GLY A 189 -9.62 18.10 20.33
N ASP A 190 -10.18 19.31 20.32
CA ASP A 190 -11.44 19.66 21.02
C ASP A 190 -12.66 18.85 20.52
N THR A 191 -12.63 18.39 19.28
CA THR A 191 -13.77 17.71 18.62
C THR A 191 -13.48 16.27 18.21
N GLY A 192 -12.30 15.75 18.48
CA GLY A 192 -11.93 14.38 18.10
C GLY A 192 -10.43 14.19 17.89
N LEU A 193 -10.08 13.08 17.25
CA LEU A 193 -8.70 12.74 16.95
C LEU A 193 -8.21 13.45 15.67
N LEU A 194 -7.00 13.99 15.75
CA LEU A 194 -6.28 14.59 14.63
C LEU A 194 -5.43 13.53 13.96
N LEU A 195 -5.90 12.99 12.86
CA LEU A 195 -5.22 11.95 12.12
C LEU A 195 -4.19 12.49 11.10
N GLY A 196 -4.13 13.82 10.96
CA GLY A 196 -3.17 14.48 10.05
C GLY A 196 -3.55 14.33 8.57
N VAL A 197 -2.52 14.28 7.71
CA VAL A 197 -2.68 14.18 6.26
C VAL A 197 -3.06 12.76 5.88
N ARG A 198 -4.21 12.60 5.23
CA ARG A 198 -4.73 11.30 4.77
C ARG A 198 -5.91 11.46 3.82
N ASP A 199 -6.33 10.37 3.18
CA ASP A 199 -7.61 10.27 2.49
C ASP A 199 -8.78 10.57 3.46
N ARG A 200 -9.88 11.07 2.93
CA ARG A 200 -11.11 11.39 3.70
C ARG A 200 -11.82 10.15 4.24
N ASN A 201 -11.63 9.00 3.61
CA ASN A 201 -12.29 7.76 3.98
C ASN A 201 -11.52 7.04 5.08
N VAL A 202 -11.83 7.36 6.32
CA VAL A 202 -11.25 6.67 7.49
C VAL A 202 -12.00 5.37 7.73
N ALA A 203 -11.30 4.25 7.73
CA ALA A 203 -11.85 3.01 8.28
C ALA A 203 -11.81 3.10 9.80
N TRP A 204 -12.96 3.25 10.43
CA TRP A 204 -13.09 3.31 11.89
C TRP A 204 -14.38 2.62 12.36
N MET A 205 -14.37 2.18 13.61
CA MET A 205 -15.51 1.55 14.29
C MET A 205 -15.42 1.83 15.79
N THR A 206 -16.57 1.89 16.47
CA THR A 206 -16.64 1.95 17.93
C THR A 206 -17.41 0.75 18.45
N ASP A 207 -17.21 0.45 19.73
CA ASP A 207 -18.18 -0.33 20.51
C ASP A 207 -19.54 0.41 20.62
N GLU A 208 -20.56 -0.26 21.16
CA GLU A 208 -21.92 0.31 21.24
C GLU A 208 -22.01 1.57 22.10
N GLU A 209 -21.17 1.66 23.15
CA GLU A 209 -21.17 2.78 24.10
C GLU A 209 -20.20 3.91 23.72
N GLY A 210 -19.34 3.71 22.73
CA GLY A 210 -18.29 4.66 22.32
C GLY A 210 -17.10 4.72 23.29
N GLY A 211 -16.92 3.71 24.13
CA GLY A 211 -15.82 3.59 25.08
C GLY A 211 -14.47 3.28 24.43
N VAL A 212 -14.50 2.68 23.24
CA VAL A 212 -13.32 2.37 22.42
C VAL A 212 -13.54 2.76 20.98
N VAL A 213 -12.59 3.46 20.40
CA VAL A 213 -12.56 3.80 18.97
C VAL A 213 -11.42 3.03 18.31
N ALA A 214 -11.73 2.16 17.37
CA ALA A 214 -10.75 1.51 16.50
C ALA A 214 -10.66 2.25 15.18
N PHE A 215 -9.45 2.45 14.63
CA PHE A 215 -9.25 3.09 13.34
C PHE A 215 -8.01 2.56 12.63
N VAL A 216 -8.02 2.67 11.29
CA VAL A 216 -6.90 2.25 10.43
C VAL A 216 -6.24 3.47 9.83
N GLN A 217 -4.92 3.54 9.93
CA GLN A 217 -4.12 4.57 9.29
C GLN A 217 -2.75 4.05 8.87
N ALA A 218 -2.33 4.39 7.67
CA ALA A 218 -1.04 4.00 7.08
C ALA A 218 -0.73 2.50 7.19
N GLY A 219 -1.76 1.65 7.01
CA GLY A 219 -1.63 0.20 7.12
C GLY A 219 -1.49 -0.32 8.56
N GLU A 220 -1.80 0.49 9.55
CA GLU A 220 -1.78 0.12 10.98
C GLU A 220 -3.19 0.20 11.58
N LEU A 221 -3.52 -0.73 12.47
CA LEU A 221 -4.75 -0.72 13.26
C LEU A 221 -4.46 -0.22 14.67
N TRP A 222 -5.19 0.80 15.07
CA TRP A 222 -5.08 1.45 16.35
C TRP A 222 -6.39 1.42 17.12
N THR A 223 -6.32 1.44 18.45
CA THR A 223 -7.44 1.76 19.33
C THR A 223 -7.16 2.99 20.17
N TYR A 224 -8.23 3.69 20.49
CA TYR A 224 -8.24 4.83 21.39
C TYR A 224 -9.37 4.67 22.42
N ALA A 225 -9.04 4.78 23.70
CA ALA A 225 -10.00 4.80 24.79
C ALA A 225 -10.17 6.23 25.32
N PRO A 226 -11.26 6.95 25.01
CA PRO A 226 -11.46 8.36 25.37
C PRO A 226 -11.37 8.64 26.86
N GLU A 227 -11.91 7.75 27.70
CA GLU A 227 -11.91 7.93 29.16
C GLU A 227 -10.50 7.96 29.77
N THR A 228 -9.58 7.19 29.22
CA THR A 228 -8.21 7.07 29.74
C THR A 228 -7.19 7.85 28.91
N GLY A 229 -7.58 8.30 27.71
CA GLY A 229 -6.68 8.93 26.74
C GLY A 229 -5.63 7.96 26.18
N LYS A 230 -5.83 6.66 26.31
CA LYS A 230 -4.85 5.63 25.95
C LYS A 230 -5.00 5.21 24.48
N PHE A 231 -3.87 5.17 23.78
CA PHE A 231 -3.75 4.57 22.46
C PHE A 231 -3.06 3.21 22.55
N VAL A 232 -3.51 2.26 21.73
CA VAL A 232 -2.84 0.97 21.54
C VAL A 232 -2.71 0.70 20.06
N LYS A 233 -1.50 0.37 19.60
CA LYS A 233 -1.25 -0.16 18.25
C LYS A 233 -1.59 -1.65 18.30
N VAL A 234 -2.73 -2.00 17.71
CA VAL A 234 -3.24 -3.38 17.71
C VAL A 234 -2.52 -4.20 16.66
N PHE A 235 -2.40 -3.70 15.42
CA PHE A 235 -1.75 -4.43 14.34
C PHE A 235 -0.89 -3.51 13.49
N SER A 236 0.29 -3.99 13.12
CA SER A 236 1.19 -3.34 12.17
C SER A 236 2.21 -4.33 11.64
N PHE A 237 2.54 -4.25 10.36
CA PHE A 237 3.74 -4.88 9.82
C PHE A 237 5.00 -4.02 10.04
N ARG A 238 4.83 -2.74 10.33
CA ARG A 238 5.92 -1.82 10.64
C ARG A 238 6.50 -2.11 12.02
N ARG A 239 7.84 -2.12 12.11
CA ARG A 239 8.59 -2.15 13.36
C ARG A 239 9.20 -0.78 13.63
N ASP A 240 9.11 -0.31 14.87
CA ASP A 240 9.44 1.06 15.25
C ASP A 240 10.91 1.45 14.98
N ASP A 241 11.84 0.50 15.08
CA ASP A 241 13.29 0.74 14.91
C ASP A 241 13.91 0.11 13.66
N SER A 242 13.09 -0.36 12.73
CA SER A 242 13.55 -1.05 11.53
C SER A 242 13.67 -0.10 10.35
N ARG A 243 14.67 -0.33 9.50
CA ARG A 243 14.82 0.28 8.16
C ARG A 243 14.54 -0.70 7.04
N ASP A 244 13.88 -1.80 7.37
CA ASP A 244 13.53 -2.85 6.44
C ASP A 244 12.44 -2.35 5.47
N SER A 245 12.58 -2.65 4.19
CA SER A 245 11.57 -2.29 3.16
C SER A 245 10.19 -2.90 3.43
N ARG A 246 10.12 -4.02 4.15
CA ARG A 246 8.87 -4.67 4.58
C ARG A 246 8.01 -3.79 5.48
N ASP A 247 8.63 -2.90 6.26
CA ASP A 247 7.92 -2.00 7.18
C ASP A 247 7.10 -0.92 6.47
N SER A 248 7.43 -0.64 5.23
CA SER A 248 6.79 0.38 4.43
C SER A 248 5.86 -0.17 3.36
N SER A 249 5.65 -1.49 3.35
CA SER A 249 4.71 -2.10 2.40
C SER A 249 3.30 -1.58 2.63
N THR A 250 2.68 -1.07 1.57
CA THR A 250 1.30 -0.61 1.54
C THR A 250 0.38 -1.58 0.80
N GLU A 251 0.88 -2.78 0.49
CA GLU A 251 0.17 -3.77 -0.34
C GLU A 251 -0.85 -4.61 0.44
N HIS A 252 -1.17 -4.22 1.67
CA HIS A 252 -2.22 -4.84 2.46
C HIS A 252 -3.32 -3.84 2.83
N GLY A 253 -4.51 -4.35 3.11
CA GLY A 253 -5.63 -3.62 3.68
C GLY A 253 -6.01 -4.21 5.03
N ILE A 254 -6.65 -3.39 5.86
CA ILE A 254 -7.20 -3.81 7.14
C ILE A 254 -8.68 -3.42 7.17
N LYS A 255 -9.55 -4.35 7.57
CA LYS A 255 -10.97 -4.09 7.80
C LYS A 255 -11.35 -4.50 9.22
N ILE A 256 -11.89 -3.55 9.98
CA ILE A 256 -12.44 -3.80 11.31
C ILE A 256 -13.79 -4.49 11.10
N LEU A 257 -13.98 -5.64 11.73
CA LEU A 257 -15.18 -6.45 11.58
C LEU A 257 -16.14 -6.23 12.76
N ARG A 258 -15.61 -6.12 13.98
CA ARG A 258 -16.37 -5.92 15.20
C ARG A 258 -15.49 -5.30 16.28
N VAL A 259 -16.06 -4.43 17.12
CA VAL A 259 -15.45 -3.88 18.36
C VAL A 259 -16.42 -4.16 19.49
N GLU A 260 -15.94 -4.75 20.58
CA GLU A 260 -16.71 -5.07 21.79
C GLU A 260 -16.44 -4.05 22.90
N GLU A 261 -17.35 -3.93 23.88
CA GLU A 261 -17.28 -2.96 24.98
C GLU A 261 -15.97 -3.06 25.78
N ALA A 262 -15.42 -4.26 25.96
CA ALA A 262 -14.13 -4.47 26.61
C ALA A 262 -12.92 -4.05 25.77
N GLY A 263 -13.15 -3.62 24.51
CA GLY A 263 -12.10 -3.27 23.56
C GLY A 263 -11.50 -4.49 22.81
N ASN A 264 -12.08 -5.68 23.00
CA ASN A 264 -11.77 -6.81 22.13
C ASN A 264 -12.28 -6.51 20.73
N MET A 265 -11.63 -7.03 19.71
CA MET A 265 -12.08 -6.82 18.35
C MET A 265 -11.73 -7.97 17.44
N ASP A 266 -12.55 -8.12 16.40
CA ASP A 266 -12.25 -8.96 15.26
C ASP A 266 -11.90 -8.07 14.07
N PHE A 267 -10.86 -8.41 13.35
CA PHE A 267 -10.42 -7.67 12.18
C PHE A 267 -9.84 -8.60 11.12
N MET A 268 -9.81 -8.12 9.90
CA MET A 268 -9.29 -8.82 8.74
C MET A 268 -8.10 -8.05 8.17
N VAL A 269 -7.01 -8.74 7.87
CA VAL A 269 -5.88 -8.25 7.08
C VAL A 269 -5.86 -8.99 5.76
N TYR A 270 -5.79 -8.28 4.66
CA TYR A 270 -5.87 -8.89 3.33
C TYR A 270 -4.90 -8.21 2.35
N GLY A 271 -4.43 -8.98 1.38
CA GLY A 271 -3.41 -8.57 0.43
C GLY A 271 -2.09 -9.30 0.66
N TYR A 272 -0.97 -8.62 0.48
CA TYR A 272 0.36 -9.17 0.66
C TYR A 272 0.78 -9.12 2.13
N MET A 273 1.15 -10.27 2.68
CA MET A 273 1.62 -10.38 4.07
C MET A 273 3.13 -10.10 4.12
N SER A 274 3.50 -8.88 4.46
CA SER A 274 4.90 -8.47 4.47
C SER A 274 5.71 -9.00 5.65
N ARG A 275 5.03 -9.52 6.69
CA ARG A 275 5.65 -10.14 7.88
C ARG A 275 4.74 -11.18 8.51
N GLY A 276 5.30 -11.97 9.42
CA GLY A 276 4.59 -12.93 10.26
C GLY A 276 4.66 -14.35 9.72
N THR A 277 3.75 -15.22 10.17
CA THR A 277 3.71 -16.65 9.82
C THR A 277 3.51 -16.87 8.32
N HIS A 278 2.78 -15.96 7.66
CA HIS A 278 2.45 -16.02 6.24
C HIS A 278 3.25 -15.01 5.40
N GLU A 279 4.44 -14.64 5.87
CA GLU A 279 5.30 -13.70 5.15
C GLU A 279 5.48 -14.13 3.68
N VAL A 280 5.43 -13.16 2.76
CA VAL A 280 5.48 -13.26 1.30
C VAL A 280 4.26 -13.86 0.60
N VAL A 281 3.27 -14.34 1.36
CA VAL A 281 2.04 -14.91 0.79
C VAL A 281 0.97 -13.83 0.65
N CYS A 282 0.24 -13.82 -0.47
CA CYS A 282 -0.99 -13.06 -0.60
C CYS A 282 -2.16 -13.88 -0.05
N GLY A 283 -3.07 -13.23 0.68
CA GLY A 283 -4.23 -13.93 1.25
C GLY A 283 -5.05 -13.05 2.16
N VAL A 284 -5.87 -13.71 2.95
CA VAL A 284 -6.77 -13.08 3.93
C VAL A 284 -6.56 -13.75 5.28
N GLY A 285 -6.13 -12.97 6.27
CA GLY A 285 -6.06 -13.39 7.68
C GLY A 285 -7.19 -12.78 8.49
N ILE A 286 -7.88 -13.60 9.29
CA ILE A 286 -8.88 -13.16 10.24
C ILE A 286 -8.28 -13.28 11.63
N TYR A 287 -8.35 -12.22 12.39
CA TYR A 287 -7.71 -12.09 13.69
C TYR A 287 -8.67 -11.65 14.77
N HIS A 288 -8.44 -12.16 15.97
CA HIS A 288 -9.07 -11.70 17.20
C HIS A 288 -8.03 -10.97 18.06
N TYR A 289 -8.34 -9.75 18.49
CA TYR A 289 -7.56 -9.01 19.47
C TYR A 289 -8.21 -9.08 20.86
N ASN A 290 -7.46 -9.58 21.82
CA ASN A 290 -7.85 -9.57 23.25
C ASN A 290 -7.21 -8.36 23.92
N SER A 291 -8.02 -7.40 24.34
CA SER A 291 -7.58 -6.13 24.93
C SER A 291 -6.96 -6.29 26.31
N ASP A 292 -7.46 -7.22 27.14
CA ASP A 292 -6.95 -7.48 28.49
C ASP A 292 -5.54 -8.04 28.47
N GLN A 293 -5.26 -8.92 27.51
CA GLN A 293 -3.96 -9.58 27.35
C GLN A 293 -3.03 -8.80 26.42
N ASN A 294 -3.58 -7.84 25.66
CA ASN A 294 -2.91 -7.13 24.56
C ASN A 294 -2.28 -8.12 23.57
N MET A 295 -3.05 -9.11 23.13
CA MET A 295 -2.62 -10.19 22.26
C MET A 295 -3.53 -10.31 21.05
N ILE A 296 -2.93 -10.70 19.92
CA ILE A 296 -3.63 -11.03 18.69
C ILE A 296 -3.54 -12.54 18.48
N GLU A 297 -4.67 -13.15 18.18
CA GLU A 297 -4.78 -14.55 17.76
C GLU A 297 -5.25 -14.60 16.30
N GLU A 298 -4.62 -15.43 15.49
CA GLU A 298 -5.05 -15.72 14.13
C GLU A 298 -6.10 -16.83 14.17
N ASN A 299 -7.32 -16.53 13.74
CA ASN A 299 -8.41 -17.50 13.69
C ASN A 299 -8.36 -18.32 12.39
N VAL A 300 -8.19 -17.64 11.26
CA VAL A 300 -8.20 -18.26 9.93
C VAL A 300 -7.22 -17.54 9.02
N PHE A 301 -6.49 -18.27 8.18
CA PHE A 301 -5.77 -17.73 7.05
C PHE A 301 -6.18 -18.47 5.77
N ILE A 302 -6.54 -17.70 4.73
CA ILE A 302 -6.91 -18.23 3.41
C ILE A 302 -5.91 -17.67 2.40
N PRO A 303 -4.99 -18.49 1.86
CA PRO A 303 -4.04 -18.04 0.85
C PRO A 303 -4.74 -17.79 -0.48
N SER A 304 -4.19 -16.85 -1.26
CA SER A 304 -4.66 -16.52 -2.62
C SER A 304 -3.50 -16.54 -3.60
N THR A 305 -3.81 -16.89 -4.85
CA THR A 305 -2.88 -16.75 -5.98
C THR A 305 -3.00 -15.42 -6.70
N GLU A 306 -3.94 -14.57 -6.29
CA GLU A 306 -4.10 -13.21 -6.82
C GLU A 306 -3.01 -12.29 -6.28
N SER A 307 -2.74 -11.20 -6.99
CA SER A 307 -1.82 -10.18 -6.48
C SER A 307 -2.41 -9.43 -5.28
N GLY A 308 -1.55 -8.92 -4.40
CA GLY A 308 -1.97 -8.11 -3.26
C GLY A 308 -2.78 -6.88 -3.67
N GLU A 309 -2.48 -6.27 -4.81
CA GLU A 309 -3.21 -5.12 -5.36
C GLU A 309 -4.68 -5.48 -5.67
N PHE A 310 -4.93 -6.63 -6.31
CA PHE A 310 -6.30 -7.10 -6.58
C PHE A 310 -7.05 -7.41 -5.30
N LEU A 311 -6.44 -8.18 -4.39
CA LEU A 311 -7.07 -8.49 -3.11
C LEU A 311 -7.41 -7.23 -2.32
N LYS A 312 -6.52 -6.23 -2.31
CA LYS A 312 -6.75 -4.97 -1.63
C LYS A 312 -7.91 -4.17 -2.25
N ALA A 313 -8.04 -4.18 -3.58
CA ALA A 313 -9.13 -3.50 -4.27
C ALA A 313 -10.49 -4.16 -4.01
N ASP A 314 -10.55 -5.50 -4.06
CA ASP A 314 -11.80 -6.25 -4.03
C ASP A 314 -12.33 -6.45 -2.61
N LEU A 315 -11.50 -6.92 -1.68
CA LEU A 315 -11.97 -7.38 -0.36
C LEU A 315 -12.43 -6.26 0.57
N GLY A 316 -11.97 -5.03 0.35
CA GLY A 316 -12.53 -3.87 1.05
C GLY A 316 -14.03 -3.72 0.83
N THR A 317 -14.51 -4.05 -0.36
CA THR A 317 -15.91 -3.94 -0.80
C THR A 317 -16.65 -5.27 -0.73
N LEU A 318 -16.01 -6.34 -1.20
CA LEU A 318 -16.63 -7.67 -1.37
C LEU A 318 -16.53 -8.53 -0.10
N SER A 319 -16.72 -7.93 1.07
CA SER A 319 -16.76 -8.62 2.35
C SER A 319 -17.82 -8.05 3.28
N TYR A 320 -18.54 -8.93 3.99
CA TYR A 320 -19.66 -8.56 4.85
C TYR A 320 -19.74 -9.48 6.08
N VAL A 321 -19.99 -8.93 7.26
CA VAL A 321 -20.25 -9.67 8.50
C VAL A 321 -21.75 -9.58 8.82
N ASN A 322 -22.40 -10.72 9.02
CA ASN A 322 -23.80 -10.78 9.42
C ASN A 322 -23.98 -10.62 10.94
N GLY A 323 -25.24 -10.55 11.40
CA GLY A 323 -25.58 -10.41 12.82
C GLY A 323 -25.17 -11.60 13.70
N ASP A 324 -24.88 -12.76 13.11
CA ASP A 324 -24.45 -13.97 13.81
C ASP A 324 -22.91 -14.09 13.90
N GLY A 325 -22.17 -13.06 13.47
CA GLY A 325 -20.71 -13.07 13.49
C GLY A 325 -20.06 -13.92 12.39
N GLN A 326 -20.80 -14.24 11.33
CA GLN A 326 -20.25 -14.93 10.17
C GLN A 326 -19.77 -13.92 9.14
N LEU A 327 -18.54 -14.07 8.68
CA LEU A 327 -17.96 -13.25 7.62
C LEU A 327 -18.15 -13.94 6.28
N PHE A 328 -18.68 -13.20 5.32
CA PHE A 328 -18.77 -13.60 3.91
C PHE A 328 -17.77 -12.77 3.12
N LEU A 329 -17.00 -13.41 2.26
CA LEU A 329 -16.09 -12.72 1.34
C LEU A 329 -16.07 -13.41 -0.03
N LEU A 330 -15.98 -12.60 -1.07
CA LEU A 330 -15.78 -13.07 -2.44
C LEU A 330 -14.32 -12.83 -2.82
N MET A 331 -13.61 -13.90 -3.12
CA MET A 331 -12.19 -13.86 -3.49
C MET A 331 -11.91 -14.92 -4.57
N SER A 332 -11.22 -14.53 -5.63
CA SER A 332 -10.83 -15.45 -6.72
C SER A 332 -12.01 -16.18 -7.37
N GLY A 333 -13.18 -15.56 -7.42
CA GLY A 333 -14.41 -16.16 -7.95
C GLY A 333 -15.02 -17.24 -7.04
N GLU A 334 -14.61 -17.31 -5.79
CA GLU A 334 -15.19 -18.21 -4.77
C GLU A 334 -15.80 -17.40 -3.63
N LEU A 335 -17.03 -17.78 -3.21
CA LEU A 335 -17.69 -17.19 -2.04
C LEU A 335 -17.36 -18.02 -0.81
N PHE A 336 -16.66 -17.41 0.13
CA PHE A 336 -16.29 -17.98 1.42
C PHE A 336 -17.28 -17.54 2.50
N GLN A 337 -17.65 -18.48 3.38
CA GLN A 337 -18.28 -18.21 4.66
C GLN A 337 -17.30 -18.61 5.77
N ILE A 338 -17.03 -17.69 6.69
CA ILE A 338 -16.08 -17.88 7.78
C ILE A 338 -16.84 -17.72 9.09
N ASN A 339 -16.77 -18.74 9.95
CA ASN A 339 -17.23 -18.64 11.33
C ASN A 339 -16.04 -18.18 12.19
N ILE A 340 -16.06 -16.91 12.58
CA ILE A 340 -14.94 -16.29 13.31
C ILE A 340 -14.75 -16.96 14.67
N ALA A 341 -15.85 -17.24 15.39
CA ALA A 341 -15.79 -17.82 16.73
C ALA A 341 -15.28 -19.27 16.76
N GLU A 342 -15.55 -20.04 15.70
CA GLU A 342 -15.12 -21.44 15.59
C GLU A 342 -13.80 -21.60 14.83
N SER A 343 -13.25 -20.52 14.28
CA SER A 343 -12.02 -20.50 13.47
C SER A 343 -12.08 -21.49 12.28
N THR A 344 -13.26 -21.53 11.62
CA THR A 344 -13.53 -22.41 10.48
C THR A 344 -14.03 -21.64 9.28
N TYR A 345 -13.83 -22.18 8.09
CA TYR A 345 -14.41 -21.62 6.87
C TYR A 345 -14.86 -22.72 5.91
N GLU A 346 -15.80 -22.36 5.04
CA GLU A 346 -16.25 -23.20 3.93
C GLU A 346 -16.43 -22.36 2.66
N VAL A 347 -16.33 -23.00 1.51
CA VAL A 347 -16.61 -22.39 0.21
C VAL A 347 -18.04 -22.70 -0.15
N LEU A 348 -18.90 -21.69 -0.18
CA LEU A 348 -20.33 -21.83 -0.48
C LEU A 348 -20.58 -21.97 -1.98
N GLU A 349 -19.87 -21.20 -2.80
CA GLU A 349 -20.08 -21.15 -4.24
C GLU A 349 -18.74 -20.93 -4.94
N LYS A 350 -18.60 -21.46 -6.17
CA LYS A 350 -17.39 -21.36 -7.00
C LYS A 350 -17.72 -20.86 -8.39
N ASN A 351 -16.72 -20.30 -9.06
CA ASN A 351 -16.81 -19.78 -10.43
C ASN A 351 -17.81 -18.62 -10.57
N ILE A 352 -17.90 -17.78 -9.56
CA ILE A 352 -18.69 -16.55 -9.61
C ILE A 352 -17.95 -15.58 -10.52
N SER A 353 -18.59 -15.09 -11.59
CA SER A 353 -18.02 -14.06 -12.46
C SER A 353 -18.51 -12.68 -12.05
N ALA A 354 -17.69 -11.66 -12.24
CA ALA A 354 -18.04 -10.27 -11.92
C ALA A 354 -19.10 -9.68 -12.88
N ASP A 355 -19.51 -10.43 -13.90
CA ASP A 355 -20.45 -10.01 -14.94
C ASP A 355 -21.88 -10.54 -14.71
N GLU A 356 -22.16 -11.16 -13.58
CA GLU A 356 -23.51 -11.64 -13.20
C GLU A 356 -24.12 -10.88 -12.01
#